data_607df30ffa817b395c56a8e5ad80f978
#
_entry.id   607df30ffa817b395c56a8e5ad80f978
#
_cell.length_a   1.000
_cell.length_b   1.000
_cell.length_c   1.000
_cell.angle_alpha   90.00
_cell.angle_beta   90.00
_cell.angle_gamma   90.00
#
_symmetry.space_group_name_H-M   'P 1'
#
loop_
_entity.id
_entity.type
_entity.pdbx_description
1 polymer ?
#
loop_
_entity_poly.entity_id
_entity_poly.type
_entity_poly.pdbx_seq_one_letter_code
_entity_poly.pdbx_strand_id
1 'polypeptide(L)'
;SRPDINFEVALQPRQIMGGTASVYEPDPLPEQRNRRTLYAEKLRGLRDPFLEAFNQPGPDASCELRESSTVAPQALTLLNAEEVQDRALAFAARLLIEQKNEVAVIERAFELALGRAPSKEEIELCVARWKNSTRSEDGKKPVAPSFPKKIKRTVMAEKTGEPYDFWEFLPSFESYQPDMQGSDTDSRTRGLAHICLVLFNSNEFAYLD
;
A
#
# COMPACT_ATOMS: atom_id res chain seq x y z
N SER A 1 6.78 -2.31 -15.45
CA SER A 1 5.59 -1.97 -14.66
C SER A 1 5.90 -0.76 -13.80
N ARG A 2 4.94 0.12 -13.68
CA ARG A 2 4.99 1.28 -12.80
C ARG A 2 4.14 0.94 -11.57
N PRO A 3 4.75 0.66 -10.42
CA PRO A 3 4.00 0.36 -9.21
C PRO A 3 3.19 1.58 -8.77
N ASP A 4 2.20 1.36 -7.94
CA ASP A 4 1.56 2.44 -7.23
C ASP A 4 2.60 3.10 -6.34
N ILE A 5 2.82 4.37 -6.57
CA ILE A 5 3.55 5.21 -5.64
C ILE A 5 2.51 6.01 -4.88
N ASN A 6 2.79 6.22 -3.60
CA ASN A 6 2.05 7.15 -2.77
C ASN A 6 1.61 8.35 -3.60
N PHE A 7 0.31 8.59 -3.66
CA PHE A 7 -0.32 9.66 -4.43
C PHE A 7 0.32 11.02 -4.18
N GLU A 8 0.77 11.27 -2.96
CA GLU A 8 1.46 12.51 -2.59
C GLU A 8 2.76 12.70 -3.38
N VAL A 9 3.50 11.62 -3.62
CA VAL A 9 4.73 11.67 -4.42
C VAL A 9 4.39 11.85 -5.91
N ALA A 10 3.36 11.18 -6.40
CA ALA A 10 2.88 11.33 -7.79
C ALA A 10 2.35 12.73 -8.07
N LEU A 11 1.84 13.42 -7.06
CA LEU A 11 1.32 14.79 -7.15
C LEU A 11 2.40 15.87 -6.94
N GLN A 12 3.62 15.50 -6.53
CA GLN A 12 4.69 16.49 -6.35
C GLN A 12 5.16 17.01 -7.73
N PRO A 13 5.21 18.34 -7.91
CA PRO A 13 5.68 18.91 -9.18
C PRO A 13 7.19 18.68 -9.31
N ARG A 14 7.62 18.16 -10.45
CA ARG A 14 9.02 18.16 -10.85
C ARG A 14 9.29 19.37 -11.72
N GLN A 15 10.22 20.24 -11.34
CA GLN A 15 10.73 21.25 -12.26
C GLN A 15 11.59 20.58 -13.35
N ILE A 16 11.11 20.62 -14.58
CA ILE A 16 11.87 20.19 -15.75
C ILE A 16 11.94 21.38 -16.69
N MET A 17 13.15 21.97 -16.83
CA MET A 17 13.45 22.97 -17.88
C MET A 17 12.36 24.05 -18.07
N GLY A 18 11.89 24.66 -16.98
CA GLY A 18 10.87 25.73 -17.03
C GLY A 18 9.42 25.25 -17.05
N GLY A 19 9.17 23.95 -16.90
CA GLY A 19 7.83 23.39 -16.75
C GLY A 19 7.70 22.52 -15.50
N THR A 20 6.46 22.27 -15.07
CA THR A 20 6.13 21.29 -14.03
C THR A 20 5.54 20.05 -14.69
N ALA A 21 6.07 18.87 -14.36
CA ALA A 21 5.52 17.60 -14.82
C ALA A 21 5.24 16.70 -13.63
N SER A 22 4.26 15.80 -13.75
CA SER A 22 4.08 14.70 -12.80
C SER A 22 5.37 13.89 -12.73
N VAL A 23 5.83 13.61 -11.53
CA VAL A 23 7.10 12.89 -11.34
C VAL A 23 6.95 11.42 -11.65
N TYR A 24 5.73 10.89 -11.47
CA TYR A 24 5.46 9.47 -11.60
C TYR A 24 3.99 9.23 -11.98
N GLU A 25 3.78 8.37 -12.94
CA GLU A 25 2.44 7.94 -13.34
C GLU A 25 2.29 6.46 -13.03
N PRO A 26 1.38 6.08 -12.12
CA PRO A 26 1.12 4.67 -11.81
C PRO A 26 0.52 3.96 -13.02
N ASP A 27 0.81 2.67 -13.15
CA ASP A 27 0.11 1.84 -14.14
C ASP A 27 -1.39 1.79 -13.81
N PRO A 28 -2.28 1.87 -14.82
CA PRO A 28 -3.71 2.06 -14.58
C PRO A 28 -4.40 0.86 -13.93
N LEU A 29 -3.91 -0.36 -14.15
CA LEU A 29 -4.56 -1.58 -13.69
C LEU A 29 -3.84 -2.21 -12.48
N PRO A 30 -4.58 -2.74 -11.50
CA PRO A 30 -3.99 -3.43 -10.34
C PRO A 30 -3.02 -4.56 -10.72
N GLU A 31 -3.32 -5.35 -11.74
CA GLU A 31 -2.47 -6.46 -12.19
C GLU A 31 -1.10 -5.98 -12.72
N GLN A 32 -1.05 -4.76 -13.19
CA GLN A 32 0.19 -4.14 -13.67
C GLN A 32 1.05 -3.64 -12.51
N ARG A 33 0.41 -3.12 -11.46
CA ARG A 33 1.08 -2.59 -10.26
C ARG A 33 1.48 -3.69 -9.29
N ASN A 34 0.62 -4.68 -9.07
CA ASN A 34 0.80 -5.76 -8.10
C ASN A 34 1.83 -6.80 -8.53
N ARG A 35 3.07 -6.34 -8.76
CA ARG A 35 4.22 -7.16 -9.14
C ARG A 35 5.34 -7.01 -8.13
N ARG A 36 6.27 -7.96 -8.14
CA ARG A 36 7.48 -7.85 -7.31
C ARG A 36 8.23 -6.57 -7.65
N THR A 37 8.72 -5.86 -6.66
CA THR A 37 9.47 -4.59 -6.77
C THR A 37 10.68 -4.67 -7.72
N LEU A 38 11.21 -5.88 -7.97
CA LEU A 38 12.26 -6.10 -8.96
C LEU A 38 11.86 -5.60 -10.38
N TYR A 39 10.58 -5.63 -10.70
CA TYR A 39 10.05 -5.21 -12.01
C TYR A 39 9.58 -3.75 -12.02
N ALA A 40 9.71 -3.06 -10.87
CA ALA A 40 9.31 -1.66 -10.76
C ALA A 40 10.29 -0.75 -11.52
N GLU A 41 9.76 0.27 -12.18
CA GLU A 41 10.57 1.32 -12.77
C GLU A 41 11.26 2.13 -11.65
N LYS A 42 12.56 2.31 -11.78
CA LYS A 42 13.36 3.11 -10.85
C LYS A 42 13.70 4.44 -11.50
N LEU A 43 13.23 5.51 -10.90
CA LEU A 43 13.57 6.87 -11.31
C LEU A 43 14.77 7.37 -10.52
N ARG A 44 15.74 7.99 -11.22
CA ARG A 44 16.86 8.65 -10.56
C ARG A 44 16.37 9.82 -9.71
N GLY A 45 16.91 9.94 -8.51
CA GLY A 45 16.57 11.02 -7.59
C GLY A 45 15.21 10.90 -6.92
N LEU A 46 14.44 9.81 -7.18
CA LEU A 46 13.19 9.52 -6.50
C LEU A 46 13.31 8.16 -5.79
N ARG A 47 13.16 8.18 -4.48
CA ARG A 47 13.08 6.97 -3.66
C ARG A 47 11.62 6.68 -3.33
N ASP A 48 11.28 5.41 -3.33
CA ASP A 48 10.02 4.95 -2.80
C ASP A 48 10.10 5.02 -1.25
N PRO A 49 9.22 5.77 -0.58
CA PRO A 49 9.29 5.95 0.88
C PRO A 49 9.15 4.64 1.65
N PHE A 50 8.34 3.70 1.16
CA PHE A 50 8.20 2.38 1.77
C PHE A 50 9.50 1.59 1.68
N LEU A 51 10.12 1.55 0.50
CA LEU A 51 11.37 0.81 0.29
C LEU A 51 12.56 1.48 0.96
N GLU A 52 12.54 2.80 1.13
CA GLU A 52 13.58 3.54 1.86
C GLU A 52 13.66 3.08 3.32
N ALA A 53 12.52 2.84 3.97
CA ALA A 53 12.49 2.29 5.33
C ALA A 53 13.16 0.90 5.44
N PHE A 54 13.26 0.16 4.32
CA PHE A 54 13.91 -1.15 4.22
C PHE A 54 15.30 -1.08 3.56
N ASN A 55 16.00 0.05 3.69
CA ASN A 55 17.36 0.25 3.16
C ASN A 55 17.48 -0.06 1.66
N GLN A 56 16.54 0.44 0.86
CA GLN A 56 16.70 0.38 -0.59
C GLN A 56 17.98 1.11 -0.99
N PRO A 57 18.88 0.49 -1.78
CA PRO A 57 20.06 1.17 -2.29
C PRO A 57 19.68 2.44 -3.04
N GLY A 58 20.52 3.49 -2.90
CA GLY A 58 20.32 4.73 -3.64
C GLY A 58 20.25 4.48 -5.15
N PRO A 59 19.37 5.17 -5.89
CA PRO A 59 19.21 4.95 -7.32
C PRO A 59 20.42 5.43 -8.15
N ASP A 60 21.29 6.23 -7.53
CA ASP A 60 22.38 6.93 -8.21
C ASP A 60 23.75 6.24 -8.06
N ALA A 61 23.85 5.20 -7.22
CA ALA A 61 25.09 4.49 -6.97
C ALA A 61 24.89 2.97 -7.06
N SER A 62 25.94 2.29 -7.53
CA SER A 62 26.01 0.83 -7.43
C SER A 62 26.21 0.44 -5.97
N CYS A 63 25.44 -0.53 -5.50
CA CYS A 63 25.53 -1.06 -4.14
C CYS A 63 25.93 -2.54 -4.22
N GLU A 64 27.13 -2.85 -3.77
CA GLU A 64 27.63 -4.23 -3.74
C GLU A 64 27.01 -5.05 -2.60
N LEU A 65 26.77 -4.39 -1.47
CA LEU A 65 26.19 -5.02 -0.29
C LEU A 65 25.15 -4.08 0.35
N ARG A 66 23.96 -4.60 0.61
CA ARG A 66 22.94 -3.87 1.36
C ARG A 66 23.28 -3.91 2.85
N GLU A 67 23.18 -2.75 3.50
CA GLU A 67 23.25 -2.71 4.95
C GLU A 67 22.03 -3.44 5.55
N SER A 68 22.32 -4.35 6.47
CA SER A 68 21.26 -4.99 7.25
C SER A 68 20.95 -4.09 8.46
N SER A 69 19.76 -3.58 8.52
CA SER A 69 19.28 -2.87 9.70
C SER A 69 17.90 -3.40 10.08
N THR A 70 17.73 -3.72 11.36
CA THR A 70 16.43 -4.02 11.94
C THR A 70 16.13 -2.90 12.92
N VAL A 71 15.26 -1.98 12.52
CA VAL A 71 14.95 -0.81 13.33
C VAL A 71 13.44 -0.65 13.52
N ALA A 72 13.06 -0.08 14.66
CA ALA A 72 11.66 0.18 14.99
C ALA A 72 10.86 0.87 13.86
N PRO A 73 11.41 1.81 13.07
CA PRO A 73 10.71 2.38 11.93
C PRO A 73 10.20 1.37 10.91
N GLN A 74 10.92 0.26 10.67
CA GLN A 74 10.48 -0.78 9.71
C GLN A 74 9.20 -1.47 10.17
N ALA A 75 9.12 -1.85 11.45
CA ALA A 75 7.91 -2.46 12.01
C ALA A 75 6.72 -1.47 11.97
N LEU A 76 6.96 -0.19 12.28
CA LEU A 76 5.93 0.84 12.18
C LEU A 76 5.49 1.09 10.74
N THR A 77 6.41 1.04 9.79
CA THR A 77 6.09 1.16 8.37
C THR A 77 5.22 -0.02 7.91
N LEU A 78 5.56 -1.26 8.25
CA LEU A 78 4.74 -2.43 7.92
C LEU A 78 3.32 -2.34 8.52
N LEU A 79 3.19 -1.75 9.71
CA LEU A 79 1.89 -1.62 10.36
C LEU A 79 1.03 -0.50 9.77
N ASN A 80 1.64 0.61 9.38
CA ASN A 80 0.95 1.85 9.03
C ASN A 80 0.92 2.15 7.53
N ALA A 81 1.76 1.50 6.72
CA ALA A 81 1.79 1.75 5.28
C ALA A 81 0.48 1.34 4.61
N GLU A 82 -0.06 2.21 3.79
CA GLU A 82 -1.30 2.02 3.05
C GLU A 82 -1.20 0.77 2.17
N GLU A 83 -0.07 0.57 1.52
CA GLU A 83 0.20 -0.59 0.67
C GLU A 83 0.06 -1.92 1.42
N VAL A 84 0.48 -1.98 2.68
CA VAL A 84 0.37 -3.19 3.50
C VAL A 84 -1.07 -3.40 3.96
N GLN A 85 -1.78 -2.32 4.30
CA GLN A 85 -3.19 -2.37 4.68
C GLN A 85 -4.06 -2.82 3.50
N ASP A 86 -3.81 -2.33 2.29
CA ASP A 86 -4.49 -2.75 1.08
C ASP A 86 -4.25 -4.23 0.76
N ARG A 87 -3.02 -4.70 0.94
CA ARG A 87 -2.71 -6.14 0.79
C ARG A 87 -3.42 -6.98 1.84
N ALA A 88 -3.50 -6.53 3.09
CA ALA A 88 -4.23 -7.23 4.14
C ALA A 88 -5.74 -7.29 3.84
N LEU A 89 -6.31 -6.22 3.30
CA LEU A 89 -7.72 -6.17 2.88
C LEU A 89 -8.00 -7.12 1.70
N ALA A 90 -7.17 -7.06 0.67
CA ALA A 90 -7.28 -7.96 -0.48
C ALA A 90 -7.11 -9.44 -0.09
N PHE A 91 -6.19 -9.72 0.84
CA PHE A 91 -5.99 -11.07 1.37
C PHE A 91 -7.20 -11.55 2.17
N ALA A 92 -7.76 -10.70 3.02
CA ALA A 92 -8.99 -11.01 3.76
C ALA A 92 -10.17 -11.32 2.81
N ALA A 93 -10.36 -10.51 1.78
CA ALA A 93 -11.41 -10.74 0.79
C ALA A 93 -11.21 -12.08 0.05
N ARG A 94 -9.98 -12.40 -0.35
CA ARG A 94 -9.64 -13.69 -0.96
C ARG A 94 -9.97 -14.86 -0.04
N LEU A 95 -9.57 -14.80 1.21
CA LEU A 95 -9.83 -15.86 2.20
C LEU A 95 -11.33 -16.14 2.37
N LEU A 96 -12.17 -15.09 2.38
CA LEU A 96 -13.63 -15.21 2.49
C LEU A 96 -14.30 -15.75 1.23
N ILE A 97 -13.67 -15.64 0.08
CA ILE A 97 -14.10 -16.31 -1.16
C ILE A 97 -13.75 -17.80 -1.10
N GLU A 98 -12.52 -18.14 -0.68
CA GLU A 98 -12.02 -19.53 -0.64
C GLU A 98 -12.69 -20.35 0.47
N GLN A 99 -12.99 -19.76 1.63
CA GLN A 99 -13.49 -20.45 2.81
C GLN A 99 -14.74 -19.78 3.39
N LYS A 100 -15.70 -20.61 3.87
CA LYS A 100 -16.95 -20.10 4.47
C LYS A 100 -17.00 -20.21 5.99
N ASN A 101 -16.27 -21.17 6.56
CA ASN A 101 -16.20 -21.40 8.00
C ASN A 101 -15.09 -20.53 8.61
N GLU A 102 -15.37 -19.88 9.76
CA GLU A 102 -14.41 -18.97 10.41
C GLU A 102 -13.09 -19.66 10.77
N VAL A 103 -13.15 -20.88 11.27
CA VAL A 103 -11.95 -21.67 11.60
C VAL A 103 -11.14 -21.95 10.35
N ALA A 104 -11.79 -22.44 9.27
CA ALA A 104 -11.13 -22.74 8.02
C ALA A 104 -10.52 -21.48 7.35
N VAL A 105 -11.13 -20.30 7.55
CA VAL A 105 -10.57 -19.02 7.10
C VAL A 105 -9.25 -18.72 7.82
N ILE A 106 -9.20 -18.92 9.13
CA ILE A 106 -7.97 -18.69 9.92
C ILE A 106 -6.90 -19.73 9.58
N GLU A 107 -7.26 -21.01 9.49
CA GLU A 107 -6.32 -22.05 9.06
C GLU A 107 -5.71 -21.73 7.69
N ARG A 108 -6.53 -21.33 6.74
CA ARG A 108 -6.06 -20.94 5.41
C ARG A 108 -5.20 -19.67 5.43
N ALA A 109 -5.50 -18.71 6.30
CA ALA A 109 -4.68 -17.52 6.47
C ALA A 109 -3.27 -17.86 6.96
N PHE A 110 -3.15 -18.73 7.97
CA PHE A 110 -1.87 -19.19 8.49
C PHE A 110 -1.09 -20.01 7.45
N GLU A 111 -1.76 -20.93 6.78
CA GLU A 111 -1.13 -21.73 5.71
C GLU A 111 -0.51 -20.84 4.61
N LEU A 112 -1.26 -19.83 4.14
CA LEU A 112 -0.80 -18.97 3.05
C LEU A 112 0.23 -17.92 3.51
N ALA A 113 0.10 -17.39 4.72
CA ALA A 113 0.99 -16.36 5.22
C ALA A 113 2.26 -16.93 5.86
N LEU A 114 2.12 -18.00 6.65
CA LEU A 114 3.20 -18.53 7.49
C LEU A 114 3.66 -19.93 7.09
N GLY A 115 2.98 -20.58 6.13
CA GLY A 115 3.34 -21.93 5.66
C GLY A 115 3.08 -23.05 6.67
N ARG A 116 2.32 -22.79 7.74
CA ARG A 116 2.00 -23.77 8.77
C ARG A 116 0.53 -23.73 9.19
N ALA A 117 0.09 -24.77 9.87
CA ALA A 117 -1.20 -24.74 10.55
C ALA A 117 -1.13 -23.93 11.86
N PRO A 118 -2.21 -23.20 12.22
CA PRO A 118 -2.31 -22.54 13.52
C PRO A 118 -2.54 -23.55 14.67
N SER A 119 -2.14 -23.19 15.89
CA SER A 119 -2.54 -23.91 17.10
C SER A 119 -4.00 -23.66 17.43
N LYS A 120 -4.57 -24.46 18.35
CA LYS A 120 -5.95 -24.24 18.82
C LYS A 120 -6.13 -22.87 19.46
N GLU A 121 -5.16 -22.45 20.26
CA GLU A 121 -5.14 -21.17 20.94
C GLU A 121 -5.08 -20.00 19.94
N GLU A 122 -4.27 -20.13 18.89
CA GLU A 122 -4.19 -19.13 17.82
C GLU A 122 -5.52 -19.00 17.08
N ILE A 123 -6.20 -20.12 16.78
CA ILE A 123 -7.53 -20.11 16.16
C ILE A 123 -8.53 -19.36 17.03
N GLU A 124 -8.63 -19.73 18.30
CA GLU A 124 -9.58 -19.12 19.25
C GLU A 124 -9.34 -17.62 19.40
N LEU A 125 -8.09 -17.19 19.56
CA LEU A 125 -7.72 -15.78 19.66
C LEU A 125 -8.03 -15.01 18.36
N CYS A 126 -7.68 -15.56 17.21
CA CYS A 126 -7.92 -14.92 15.93
C CYS A 126 -9.43 -14.80 15.64
N VAL A 127 -10.23 -15.83 15.88
CA VAL A 127 -11.68 -15.79 15.70
C VAL A 127 -12.32 -14.77 16.65
N ALA A 128 -11.93 -14.77 17.93
CA ALA A 128 -12.44 -13.81 18.91
C ALA A 128 -12.07 -12.37 18.52
N ARG A 129 -10.82 -12.14 18.12
CA ARG A 129 -10.34 -10.83 17.66
C ARG A 129 -11.07 -10.39 16.39
N TRP A 130 -11.25 -11.29 15.41
CA TRP A 130 -11.99 -11.00 14.19
C TRP A 130 -13.40 -10.52 14.49
N LYS A 131 -14.16 -11.24 15.34
CA LYS A 131 -15.51 -10.84 15.76
C LYS A 131 -15.53 -9.45 16.40
N ASN A 132 -14.56 -9.17 17.26
CA ASN A 132 -14.46 -7.87 17.92
C ASN A 132 -14.11 -6.76 16.92
N SER A 133 -13.17 -7.00 15.99
CA SER A 133 -12.82 -6.05 14.94
C SER A 133 -13.99 -5.80 14.00
N THR A 134 -14.74 -6.84 13.61
CA THR A 134 -15.95 -6.70 12.79
C THR A 134 -16.97 -5.78 13.47
N ARG A 135 -17.23 -5.96 14.77
CA ARG A 135 -18.13 -5.06 15.53
C ARG A 135 -17.63 -3.62 15.54
N SER A 136 -16.33 -3.42 15.66
CA SER A 136 -15.72 -2.09 15.61
C SER A 136 -15.83 -1.43 14.22
N GLU A 137 -15.92 -2.22 13.17
CA GLU A 137 -16.12 -1.76 11.80
C GLU A 137 -17.58 -1.60 11.42
N ASP A 138 -18.51 -2.17 12.20
CA ASP A 138 -19.94 -2.02 11.95
C ASP A 138 -20.36 -0.54 12.08
N GLY A 139 -21.14 -0.09 11.10
CA GLY A 139 -21.60 1.29 11.02
C GLY A 139 -20.57 2.30 10.49
N LYS A 140 -19.30 1.92 10.37
CA LYS A 140 -18.31 2.77 9.69
C LYS A 140 -18.56 2.73 8.17
N LYS A 141 -18.52 3.90 7.57
CA LYS A 141 -18.59 4.08 6.11
C LYS A 141 -17.26 4.66 5.65
N PRO A 142 -16.30 3.81 5.27
CA PRO A 142 -15.03 4.29 4.72
C PRO A 142 -15.31 5.17 3.50
N VAL A 143 -14.60 6.29 3.42
CA VAL A 143 -14.71 7.18 2.27
C VAL A 143 -13.89 6.59 1.14
N ALA A 144 -14.50 6.46 -0.05
CA ALA A 144 -13.77 6.06 -1.23
C ALA A 144 -12.70 7.12 -1.56
N PRO A 145 -11.45 6.74 -1.82
CA PRO A 145 -10.43 7.69 -2.22
C PRO A 145 -10.82 8.37 -3.53
N SER A 146 -10.47 9.65 -3.65
CA SER A 146 -10.70 10.42 -4.86
C SER A 146 -9.40 10.49 -5.66
N PHE A 147 -9.47 10.08 -6.92
CA PHE A 147 -8.36 10.18 -7.87
C PHE A 147 -8.61 11.36 -8.80
N PRO A 148 -8.03 12.54 -8.51
CA PRO A 148 -8.34 13.75 -9.26
C PRO A 148 -7.76 13.66 -10.68
N LYS A 149 -8.58 13.93 -11.69
CA LYS A 149 -8.15 14.04 -13.11
C LYS A 149 -7.41 15.34 -13.39
N LYS A 150 -7.52 16.32 -12.52
CA LYS A 150 -6.83 17.61 -12.56
C LYS A 150 -6.61 18.15 -11.17
N ILE A 151 -5.51 18.84 -10.99
CA ILE A 151 -5.17 19.52 -9.74
C ILE A 151 -4.90 20.99 -9.99
N LYS A 152 -5.21 21.83 -9.01
CA LYS A 152 -4.86 23.25 -9.05
C LYS A 152 -3.46 23.43 -8.51
N ARG A 153 -2.61 24.07 -9.30
CA ARG A 153 -1.23 24.44 -8.90
C ARG A 153 -1.11 25.93 -8.78
N THR A 154 -0.34 26.36 -7.79
CA THR A 154 0.10 27.76 -7.66
C THR A 154 1.60 27.80 -7.87
N VAL A 155 2.06 28.60 -8.81
CA VAL A 155 3.47 28.81 -9.11
C VAL A 155 3.80 30.29 -9.14
N MET A 156 5.05 30.63 -8.91
CA MET A 156 5.53 32.02 -9.00
C MET A 156 5.94 32.31 -10.44
N ALA A 157 5.45 33.41 -10.98
CA ALA A 157 5.86 33.88 -12.30
C ALA A 157 7.32 34.37 -12.25
N GLU A 158 8.20 33.77 -13.02
CA GLU A 158 9.64 34.11 -13.01
C GLU A 158 9.93 35.59 -13.30
N LYS A 159 9.12 36.25 -14.13
CA LYS A 159 9.33 37.64 -14.53
C LYS A 159 8.78 38.66 -13.54
N THR A 160 7.68 38.38 -12.88
CA THR A 160 6.98 39.34 -12.03
C THR A 160 7.11 39.01 -10.53
N GLY A 161 7.46 37.76 -10.21
CA GLY A 161 7.45 37.28 -8.83
C GLY A 161 6.05 37.11 -8.23
N GLU A 162 5.00 37.25 -9.06
CA GLU A 162 3.61 37.11 -8.60
C GLU A 162 3.15 35.65 -8.69
N PRO A 163 2.39 35.16 -7.69
CA PRO A 163 1.79 33.83 -7.76
C PRO A 163 0.64 33.81 -8.79
N TYR A 164 0.58 32.79 -9.61
CA TYR A 164 -0.56 32.50 -10.45
C TYR A 164 -0.98 31.05 -10.36
N ASP A 165 -2.28 30.81 -10.53
CA ASP A 165 -2.89 29.51 -10.47
C ASP A 165 -3.14 28.95 -11.86
N PHE A 166 -2.88 27.65 -12.05
CA PHE A 166 -3.28 26.91 -13.24
C PHE A 166 -3.79 25.52 -12.90
N TRP A 167 -4.50 24.92 -13.84
CA TRP A 167 -4.95 23.53 -13.73
C TRP A 167 -4.00 22.61 -14.49
N GLU A 168 -3.43 21.67 -13.77
CA GLU A 168 -2.65 20.58 -14.35
C GLU A 168 -3.57 19.37 -14.54
N PHE A 169 -3.59 18.80 -15.75
CA PHE A 169 -4.29 17.56 -16.03
C PHE A 169 -3.39 16.38 -15.68
N LEU A 170 -4.00 15.35 -15.10
CA LEU A 170 -3.35 14.09 -14.71
C LEU A 170 -3.94 12.95 -15.55
N PRO A 171 -3.47 12.77 -16.81
CA PRO A 171 -4.08 11.81 -17.75
C PRO A 171 -4.04 10.38 -17.26
N SER A 172 -3.03 10.00 -16.48
CA SER A 172 -2.88 8.68 -15.88
C SER A 172 -4.07 8.26 -15.02
N PHE A 173 -4.78 9.23 -14.41
CA PHE A 173 -5.93 8.94 -13.57
C PHE A 173 -7.27 8.85 -14.31
N GLU A 174 -7.30 9.06 -15.62
CA GLU A 174 -8.52 8.86 -16.39
C GLU A 174 -8.95 7.40 -16.49
N SER A 175 -7.98 6.49 -16.62
CA SER A 175 -8.17 5.04 -16.70
C SER A 175 -7.72 4.29 -15.46
N TYR A 176 -7.33 5.01 -14.41
CA TYR A 176 -6.83 4.40 -13.18
C TYR A 176 -7.93 3.63 -12.44
N GLN A 177 -7.64 2.37 -12.17
CA GLN A 177 -8.47 1.50 -11.33
C GLN A 177 -7.74 1.30 -10.01
N PRO A 178 -8.27 1.79 -8.90
CA PRO A 178 -7.66 1.58 -7.59
C PRO A 178 -7.63 0.10 -7.21
N ASP A 179 -6.72 -0.25 -6.31
CA ASP A 179 -6.81 -1.51 -5.60
C ASP A 179 -8.07 -1.54 -4.74
N MET A 180 -8.42 -2.72 -4.22
CA MET A 180 -9.59 -2.89 -3.36
C MET A 180 -9.51 -1.95 -2.16
N GLN A 181 -10.55 -1.17 -1.97
CA GLN A 181 -10.64 -0.18 -0.91
C GLN A 181 -11.57 -0.63 0.21
N GLY A 182 -11.39 -0.05 1.40
CA GLY A 182 -12.30 -0.31 2.52
C GLY A 182 -13.76 0.00 2.21
N SER A 183 -14.04 0.96 1.32
CA SER A 183 -15.38 1.31 0.83
C SER A 183 -16.05 0.21 0.01
N ASP A 184 -15.26 -0.67 -0.60
CA ASP A 184 -15.75 -1.74 -1.48
C ASP A 184 -16.09 -3.02 -0.69
N THR A 185 -15.83 -3.03 0.61
CA THR A 185 -15.91 -4.22 1.46
C THR A 185 -16.85 -4.02 2.65
N ASP A 186 -17.38 -5.14 3.14
CA ASP A 186 -18.20 -5.16 4.36
C ASP A 186 -17.35 -5.09 5.64
N SER A 187 -18.00 -4.90 6.78
CA SER A 187 -17.34 -4.85 8.09
C SER A 187 -16.65 -6.17 8.46
N ARG A 188 -17.17 -7.30 7.97
CA ARG A 188 -16.60 -8.62 8.21
C ARG A 188 -15.25 -8.76 7.52
N THR A 189 -15.15 -8.32 6.28
CA THR A 189 -13.90 -8.33 5.50
C THR A 189 -12.87 -7.39 6.11
N ARG A 190 -13.27 -6.16 6.47
CA ARG A 190 -12.40 -5.20 7.16
C ARG A 190 -11.93 -5.72 8.52
N GLY A 191 -12.84 -6.36 9.28
CA GLY A 191 -12.49 -6.99 10.54
C GLY A 191 -11.44 -8.10 10.40
N LEU A 192 -11.53 -8.93 9.35
CA LEU A 192 -10.55 -9.97 9.03
C LEU A 192 -9.22 -9.35 8.55
N ALA A 193 -9.27 -8.25 7.83
CA ALA A 193 -8.06 -7.55 7.37
C ALA A 193 -7.15 -7.14 8.54
N HIS A 194 -7.70 -6.78 9.70
CA HIS A 194 -6.90 -6.53 10.90
C HIS A 194 -6.12 -7.77 11.37
N ILE A 195 -6.68 -8.97 11.21
CA ILE A 195 -5.95 -10.21 11.53
C ILE A 195 -4.86 -10.46 10.51
N CYS A 196 -5.18 -10.29 9.22
CA CYS A 196 -4.19 -10.42 8.14
C CYS A 196 -3.02 -9.46 8.33
N LEU A 197 -3.29 -8.22 8.73
CA LEU A 197 -2.26 -7.22 9.02
C LEU A 197 -1.35 -7.66 10.19
N VAL A 198 -1.93 -8.25 11.23
CA VAL A 198 -1.14 -8.81 12.35
C VAL A 198 -0.24 -9.95 11.86
N LEU A 199 -0.74 -10.86 11.02
CA LEU A 199 0.07 -11.92 10.44
C LEU A 199 1.24 -11.36 9.61
N PHE A 200 1.00 -10.35 8.77
CA PHE A 200 2.04 -9.71 7.96
C PHE A 200 3.09 -8.97 8.80
N ASN A 201 2.75 -8.58 10.03
CA ASN A 201 3.65 -7.93 10.97
C ASN A 201 4.28 -8.89 11.98
N SER A 202 4.03 -10.20 11.87
CA SER A 202 4.67 -11.19 12.72
C SER A 202 6.13 -11.40 12.31
N ASN A 203 6.99 -11.71 13.29
CA ASN A 203 8.38 -12.05 12.99
C ASN A 203 8.48 -13.27 12.05
N GLU A 204 7.59 -14.23 12.22
CA GLU A 204 7.52 -15.44 11.39
C GLU A 204 7.22 -15.15 9.92
N PHE A 205 6.47 -14.08 9.63
CA PHE A 205 6.23 -13.62 8.26
C PHE A 205 7.42 -12.83 7.69
N ALA A 206 8.03 -11.99 8.54
CA ALA A 206 9.05 -11.05 8.10
C ALA A 206 10.45 -11.66 7.95
N TYR A 207 10.73 -12.72 8.72
CA TYR A 207 12.05 -13.38 8.74
C TYR A 207 11.92 -14.84 8.35
N LEU A 208 12.83 -15.27 7.46
CA LEU A 208 13.04 -16.69 7.15
C LEU A 208 14.14 -17.21 8.08
N ASP A 209 13.82 -18.17 8.93
CA ASP A 209 14.80 -18.92 9.73
C ASP A 209 15.56 -19.93 8.88
#